data_a414962b7944c1f1ce8bb474f8c634c9
#
_entry.id   a414962b7944c1f1ce8bb474f8c634c9
#
_cell.length_a   1.000
_cell.length_b   1.000
_cell.length_c   1.000
_cell.angle_alpha   90.00
_cell.angle_beta   90.00
_cell.angle_gamma   90.00
#
_symmetry.space_group_name_H-M   'P 1'
#
loop_
_entity.id
_entity.type
_entity.pdbx_description
1 polymer ?
#
loop_
_entity_poly.entity_id
_entity_poly.type
_entity_poly.pdbx_seq_one_letter_code
_entity_poly.pdbx_strand_id
1 'polypeptide(L)'
;MARDPRIERGLLAQLMERRRRIEAGEQPLGWKLGMGVPAAMEKLGTSAPLVGYLLEPARVESGATVEIGGWGNPRLEPEIAVHMGADLAPDASRDEAAAAIAGLGVAIELVDPDPDASDPEAILVEDIFQRHVLLGPVVEGAGTDGVGARITRNGEEAASTADATEATGDPVDLVIHVAATLAVAGEQLRAGEVVICGSVVPALEVAPGDELEVTVEPLGSLRVLFA
;
A
#
# COMPACT_ATOMS: atom_id res chain seq x y z
N MET A 1 -8.18 18.66 -15.03
CA MET A 1 -6.80 18.47 -15.57
C MET A 1 -6.82 17.33 -16.56
N ALA A 2 -6.07 17.42 -17.67
CA ALA A 2 -5.90 16.29 -18.57
C ALA A 2 -5.15 15.18 -17.79
N ARG A 3 -5.67 13.94 -17.84
CA ARG A 3 -5.00 12.80 -17.22
C ARG A 3 -3.70 12.51 -17.97
N ASP A 4 -2.64 12.17 -17.23
CA ASP A 4 -1.38 11.73 -17.85
C ASP A 4 -1.62 10.39 -18.58
N PRO A 5 -1.44 10.33 -19.91
CA PRO A 5 -1.70 9.11 -20.68
C PRO A 5 -0.78 7.95 -20.33
N ARG A 6 0.39 8.20 -19.73
CA ARG A 6 1.29 7.15 -19.24
C ARG A 6 0.67 6.40 -18.07
N ILE A 7 0.06 7.14 -17.13
CA ILE A 7 -0.63 6.56 -15.97
C ILE A 7 -1.82 5.71 -16.43
N GLU A 8 -2.62 6.20 -17.39
CA GLU A 8 -3.76 5.45 -17.91
C GLU A 8 -3.31 4.15 -18.59
N ARG A 9 -2.29 4.18 -19.45
CA ARG A 9 -1.76 2.97 -20.11
C ARG A 9 -1.17 1.98 -19.12
N GLY A 10 -0.34 2.46 -18.17
CA GLY A 10 0.25 1.61 -17.15
C GLY A 10 -0.80 0.95 -16.26
N LEU A 11 -1.80 1.71 -15.82
CA LEU A 11 -2.93 1.20 -15.02
C LEU A 11 -3.72 0.12 -15.79
N LEU A 12 -4.05 0.36 -17.05
CA LEU A 12 -4.77 -0.62 -17.86
C LEU A 12 -3.96 -1.91 -18.06
N ALA A 13 -2.66 -1.81 -18.32
CA ALA A 13 -1.78 -2.97 -18.47
C ALA A 13 -1.66 -3.77 -17.16
N GLN A 14 -1.46 -3.08 -16.04
CA GLN A 14 -1.42 -3.66 -14.69
C GLN A 14 -2.72 -4.42 -14.37
N LEU A 15 -3.88 -3.80 -14.62
CA LEU A 15 -5.18 -4.40 -14.35
C LEU A 15 -5.54 -5.56 -15.30
N MET A 16 -4.99 -5.56 -16.51
CA MET A 16 -5.08 -6.75 -17.39
C MET A 16 -4.33 -7.94 -16.76
N GLU A 17 -3.15 -7.73 -16.20
CA GLU A 17 -2.40 -8.78 -15.51
C GLU A 17 -3.13 -9.24 -14.24
N ARG A 18 -3.66 -8.30 -13.42
CA ARG A 18 -4.51 -8.63 -12.26
C ARG A 18 -5.68 -9.53 -12.67
N ARG A 19 -6.42 -9.18 -13.72
CA ARG A 19 -7.57 -9.98 -14.21
C ARG A 19 -7.13 -11.36 -14.64
N ARG A 20 -6.04 -11.48 -15.41
CA ARG A 20 -5.48 -12.76 -15.83
C ARG A 20 -5.14 -13.67 -14.63
N ARG A 21 -4.56 -13.12 -13.57
CA ARG A 21 -4.23 -13.85 -12.34
C ARG A 21 -5.49 -14.31 -11.59
N ILE A 22 -6.51 -13.46 -11.51
CA ILE A 22 -7.81 -13.80 -10.91
C ILE A 22 -8.52 -14.89 -11.73
N GLU A 23 -8.51 -14.82 -13.04
CA GLU A 23 -9.05 -15.85 -13.93
C GLU A 23 -8.30 -17.19 -13.80
N ALA A 24 -7.02 -17.16 -13.44
CA ALA A 24 -6.22 -18.34 -13.10
C ALA A 24 -6.51 -18.88 -11.68
N GLY A 25 -7.38 -18.24 -10.90
CA GLY A 25 -7.84 -18.71 -9.59
C GLY A 25 -7.27 -17.98 -8.38
N GLU A 26 -6.40 -16.99 -8.57
CA GLU A 26 -5.91 -16.18 -7.46
C GLU A 26 -7.03 -15.28 -6.90
N GLN A 27 -7.05 -15.09 -5.59
CA GLN A 27 -8.07 -14.28 -4.94
C GLN A 27 -7.64 -12.83 -4.80
N PRO A 28 -8.53 -11.86 -5.10
CA PRO A 28 -8.26 -10.45 -4.83
C PRO A 28 -8.18 -10.20 -3.32
N LEU A 29 -7.24 -9.36 -2.90
CA LEU A 29 -7.07 -8.92 -1.52
C LEU A 29 -7.43 -7.43 -1.37
N GLY A 30 -7.03 -6.61 -2.34
CA GLY A 30 -7.28 -5.18 -2.31
C GLY A 30 -6.35 -4.39 -3.20
N TRP A 31 -5.97 -3.21 -2.72
CA TRP A 31 -5.25 -2.19 -3.45
C TRP A 31 -4.12 -1.59 -2.61
N LYS A 32 -3.18 -0.95 -3.27
CA LYS A 32 -2.06 -0.26 -2.64
C LYS A 32 -1.83 1.10 -3.26
N LEU A 33 -1.24 2.00 -2.49
CA LEU A 33 -0.77 3.28 -2.96
C LEU A 33 0.75 3.35 -2.86
N GLY A 34 1.39 3.84 -3.91
CA GLY A 34 2.84 4.01 -3.91
C GLY A 34 3.25 5.29 -4.62
N MET A 35 4.51 5.68 -4.46
CA MET A 35 5.07 6.90 -5.06
C MET A 35 4.31 8.19 -4.69
N GLY A 36 3.65 8.21 -3.51
CA GLY A 36 2.80 9.31 -3.06
C GLY A 36 3.52 10.43 -2.32
N VAL A 37 4.76 10.23 -1.89
CA VAL A 37 5.52 11.31 -1.24
C VAL A 37 5.86 12.43 -2.24
N PRO A 38 5.87 13.71 -1.82
CA PRO A 38 6.03 14.85 -2.74
C PRO A 38 7.24 14.73 -3.67
N ALA A 39 8.39 14.27 -3.17
CA ALA A 39 9.60 14.11 -3.96
C ALA A 39 9.47 13.04 -5.05
N ALA A 40 8.75 11.94 -4.79
CA ALA A 40 8.50 10.90 -5.78
C ALA A 40 7.52 11.40 -6.84
N MET A 41 6.44 12.07 -6.43
CA MET A 41 5.48 12.67 -7.36
C MET A 41 6.14 13.70 -8.27
N GLU A 42 7.01 14.57 -7.73
CA GLU A 42 7.77 15.53 -8.53
C GLU A 42 8.68 14.83 -9.54
N LYS A 43 9.45 13.81 -9.11
CA LYS A 43 10.34 13.01 -9.99
C LYS A 43 9.57 12.38 -11.15
N LEU A 44 8.36 11.87 -10.89
CA LEU A 44 7.53 11.19 -11.88
C LEU A 44 6.65 12.16 -12.70
N GLY A 45 6.50 13.41 -12.26
CA GLY A 45 5.59 14.39 -12.84
C GLY A 45 4.12 14.06 -12.58
N THR A 46 3.82 13.37 -11.47
CA THR A 46 2.45 13.00 -11.06
C THR A 46 1.90 13.98 -10.04
N SER A 47 0.58 14.05 -9.90
CA SER A 47 -0.10 14.93 -8.93
C SER A 47 -0.82 14.17 -7.82
N ALA A 48 -0.71 12.84 -7.84
CA ALA A 48 -1.30 11.94 -6.85
C ALA A 48 -0.50 10.63 -6.81
N PRO A 49 -0.65 9.81 -5.75
CA PRO A 49 -0.06 8.48 -5.67
C PRO A 49 -0.47 7.57 -6.83
N LEU A 50 0.39 6.65 -7.19
CA LEU A 50 0.04 5.56 -8.11
C LEU A 50 -0.76 4.50 -7.35
N VAL A 51 -1.69 3.85 -8.06
CA VAL A 51 -2.54 2.77 -7.50
C VAL A 51 -2.08 1.44 -8.04
N GLY A 52 -1.75 0.50 -7.16
CA GLY A 52 -1.44 -0.90 -7.46
C GLY A 52 -2.48 -1.84 -6.89
N TYR A 53 -2.34 -3.14 -7.13
CA TYR A 53 -3.24 -4.16 -6.63
C TYR A 53 -2.56 -5.11 -5.63
N LEU A 54 -3.37 -5.75 -4.80
CA LEU A 54 -2.96 -6.81 -3.89
C LEU A 54 -3.77 -8.08 -4.19
N LEU A 55 -3.07 -9.23 -4.22
CA LEU A 55 -3.67 -10.56 -4.34
C LEU A 55 -3.25 -11.43 -3.16
N GLU A 56 -4.10 -12.37 -2.73
CA GLU A 56 -3.84 -13.27 -1.59
C GLU A 56 -2.51 -14.04 -1.67
N PRO A 57 -2.00 -14.49 -2.83
CA PRO A 57 -0.68 -15.14 -2.89
C PRO A 57 0.51 -14.28 -2.46
N ALA A 58 0.36 -12.96 -2.44
CA ALA A 58 1.39 -12.04 -1.94
C ALA A 58 1.34 -11.85 -0.42
N ARG A 59 0.26 -12.29 0.24
CA ARG A 59 0.09 -12.16 1.67
C ARG A 59 0.97 -13.15 2.42
N VAL A 60 1.67 -12.64 3.43
CA VAL A 60 2.43 -13.45 4.40
C VAL A 60 1.99 -13.11 5.82
N GLU A 61 2.10 -14.09 6.71
CA GLU A 61 1.66 -13.93 8.09
C GLU A 61 2.71 -13.20 8.93
N SER A 62 2.26 -12.51 9.99
CA SER A 62 3.17 -11.91 10.96
C SER A 62 4.06 -12.96 11.62
N GLY A 63 5.37 -12.69 11.69
CA GLY A 63 6.38 -13.62 12.16
C GLY A 63 6.94 -14.58 11.10
N ALA A 64 6.47 -14.47 9.85
CA ALA A 64 7.04 -15.25 8.75
C ALA A 64 8.50 -14.85 8.46
N THR A 65 9.25 -15.80 7.91
CA THR A 65 10.55 -15.54 7.31
C THR A 65 10.37 -15.39 5.80
N VAL A 66 10.86 -14.29 5.24
CA VAL A 66 10.80 -13.99 3.82
C VAL A 66 12.17 -14.14 3.20
N GLU A 67 12.27 -14.97 2.16
CA GLU A 67 13.48 -15.16 1.37
C GLU A 67 13.67 -13.98 0.41
N ILE A 68 14.72 -13.19 0.62
CA ILE A 68 15.03 -12.02 -0.23
C ILE A 68 16.23 -12.26 -1.16
N GLY A 69 16.75 -13.50 -1.18
CA GLY A 69 17.79 -13.90 -2.10
C GLY A 69 17.33 -13.73 -3.55
N GLY A 70 18.03 -12.89 -4.32
CA GLY A 70 17.70 -12.57 -5.70
C GLY A 70 16.88 -11.29 -5.90
N TRP A 71 16.46 -10.59 -4.82
CA TRP A 71 15.95 -9.24 -4.93
C TRP A 71 17.10 -8.26 -5.15
N GLY A 72 16.84 -7.22 -5.96
CA GLY A 72 17.87 -6.23 -6.30
C GLY A 72 18.02 -5.13 -5.25
N ASN A 73 16.92 -4.75 -4.60
CA ASN A 73 16.85 -3.62 -3.68
C ASN A 73 15.71 -3.81 -2.66
N PRO A 74 15.76 -4.87 -1.83
CA PRO A 74 14.68 -5.22 -0.93
C PRO A 74 14.40 -4.12 0.10
N ARG A 75 13.13 -3.74 0.23
CA ARG A 75 12.65 -2.68 1.13
C ARG A 75 11.44 -3.14 1.92
N LEU A 76 11.32 -2.59 3.13
CA LEU A 76 10.14 -2.69 3.97
C LEU A 76 9.50 -1.32 4.11
N GLU A 77 8.20 -1.25 3.90
CA GLU A 77 7.36 -0.06 4.04
C GLU A 77 6.30 -0.32 5.11
N PRO A 78 6.35 0.39 6.27
CA PRO A 78 5.31 0.34 7.27
C PRO A 78 4.14 1.24 6.85
N GLU A 79 2.91 0.72 6.94
CA GLU A 79 1.73 1.38 6.38
C GLU A 79 0.50 1.29 7.30
N ILE A 80 -0.49 2.14 7.02
CA ILE A 80 -1.86 1.98 7.50
C ILE A 80 -2.65 1.21 6.44
N ALA A 81 -3.37 0.18 6.88
CA ALA A 81 -4.36 -0.52 6.08
C ALA A 81 -5.75 0.02 6.37
N VAL A 82 -6.48 0.41 5.32
CA VAL A 82 -7.91 0.74 5.39
C VAL A 82 -8.71 -0.48 4.98
N HIS A 83 -9.60 -0.96 5.85
CA HIS A 83 -10.49 -2.07 5.57
C HIS A 83 -11.85 -1.55 5.11
N MET A 84 -12.28 -1.92 3.92
CA MET A 84 -13.55 -1.46 3.36
C MET A 84 -14.73 -2.29 3.88
N GLY A 85 -15.72 -1.62 4.48
CA GLY A 85 -16.97 -2.24 4.94
C GLY A 85 -18.08 -2.20 3.90
N ALA A 86 -17.97 -1.31 2.92
CA ALA A 86 -18.93 -1.17 1.82
C ALA A 86 -18.21 -0.84 0.52
N ASP A 87 -18.90 -1.10 -0.60
CA ASP A 87 -18.45 -0.66 -1.93
C ASP A 87 -18.38 0.87 -1.98
N LEU A 88 -17.35 1.41 -2.64
CA LEU A 88 -17.18 2.85 -2.80
C LEU A 88 -17.37 3.28 -4.25
N ALA A 89 -18.29 4.22 -4.48
CA ALA A 89 -18.52 4.81 -5.80
C ALA A 89 -17.34 5.74 -6.18
N PRO A 90 -17.03 5.90 -7.47
CA PRO A 90 -15.90 6.73 -7.92
C PRO A 90 -16.09 8.24 -7.69
N ASP A 91 -17.34 8.67 -7.49
CA ASP A 91 -17.74 10.05 -7.21
C ASP A 91 -18.29 10.24 -5.79
N ALA A 92 -17.98 9.28 -4.89
CA ALA A 92 -18.40 9.33 -3.50
C ALA A 92 -17.88 10.60 -2.81
N SER A 93 -18.75 11.20 -2.01
CA SER A 93 -18.39 12.28 -1.11
C SER A 93 -17.47 11.78 0.01
N ARG A 94 -16.81 12.71 0.71
CA ARG A 94 -15.97 12.37 1.86
C ARG A 94 -16.74 11.66 2.97
N ASP A 95 -18.00 12.06 3.21
CA ASP A 95 -18.86 11.44 4.23
C ASP A 95 -19.23 9.99 3.85
N GLU A 96 -19.54 9.74 2.56
CA GLU A 96 -19.80 8.39 2.05
C GLU A 96 -18.55 7.52 2.11
N ALA A 97 -17.38 8.07 1.77
CA ALA A 97 -16.12 7.35 1.85
C ALA A 97 -15.77 7.00 3.30
N ALA A 98 -15.92 7.95 4.23
CA ALA A 98 -15.71 7.69 5.65
C ALA A 98 -16.67 6.62 6.19
N ALA A 99 -17.94 6.64 5.78
CA ALA A 99 -18.93 5.64 6.17
C ALA A 99 -18.68 4.25 5.54
N ALA A 100 -17.97 4.18 4.42
CA ALA A 100 -17.61 2.92 3.77
C ALA A 100 -16.39 2.21 4.41
N ILE A 101 -15.62 2.90 5.25
CA ILE A 101 -14.48 2.33 5.98
C ILE A 101 -15.00 1.57 7.21
N ALA A 102 -14.68 0.28 7.32
CA ALA A 102 -14.99 -0.54 8.50
C ALA A 102 -14.02 -0.26 9.65
N GLY A 103 -12.76 0.02 9.34
CA GLY A 103 -11.73 0.30 10.33
C GLY A 103 -10.35 0.37 9.71
N LEU A 104 -9.36 0.59 10.56
CA LEU A 104 -7.97 0.66 10.20
C LEU A 104 -7.19 -0.52 10.78
N GLY A 105 -6.04 -0.81 10.20
CA GLY A 105 -5.09 -1.81 10.70
C GLY A 105 -3.65 -1.40 10.38
N VAL A 106 -2.70 -2.10 10.96
CA VAL A 106 -1.30 -2.00 10.58
C VAL A 106 -1.03 -2.87 9.36
N ALA A 107 -0.19 -2.39 8.44
CA ALA A 107 0.32 -3.17 7.31
C ALA A 107 1.85 -3.03 7.19
N ILE A 108 2.44 -4.03 6.55
CA ILE A 108 3.81 -3.97 6.03
C ILE A 108 3.75 -4.32 4.56
N GLU A 109 4.28 -3.46 3.70
CA GLU A 109 4.56 -3.83 2.33
C GLU A 109 6.04 -4.17 2.17
N LEU A 110 6.33 -5.24 1.43
CA LEU A 110 7.69 -5.60 1.02
C LEU A 110 7.79 -5.38 -0.49
N VAL A 111 8.75 -4.55 -0.88
CA VAL A 111 8.95 -4.13 -2.27
C VAL A 111 10.40 -4.34 -2.70
N ASP A 112 10.59 -4.46 -4.01
CA ASP A 112 11.91 -4.57 -4.64
C ASP A 112 12.04 -3.53 -5.77
N PRO A 113 12.10 -2.22 -5.42
CA PRO A 113 12.06 -1.15 -6.39
C PRO A 113 13.33 -1.09 -7.24
N ASP A 114 13.15 -0.82 -8.54
CA ASP A 114 14.24 -0.37 -9.39
C ASP A 114 14.60 1.09 -9.02
N PRO A 115 15.81 1.36 -8.52
CA PRO A 115 16.22 2.70 -8.10
C PRO A 115 16.26 3.71 -9.25
N ASP A 116 16.44 3.23 -10.49
CA ASP A 116 16.53 4.05 -11.70
C ASP A 116 15.15 4.31 -12.34
N ALA A 117 14.07 3.67 -11.84
CA ALA A 117 12.73 3.85 -12.36
C ALA A 117 12.28 5.32 -12.30
N SER A 118 11.82 5.83 -13.44
CA SER A 118 11.40 7.22 -13.61
C SER A 118 10.18 7.39 -14.52
N ASP A 119 9.70 6.30 -15.11
CA ASP A 119 8.51 6.30 -15.95
C ASP A 119 7.32 5.69 -15.18
N PRO A 120 6.27 6.49 -14.88
CA PRO A 120 5.11 5.99 -14.15
C PRO A 120 4.37 4.86 -14.88
N GLU A 121 4.43 4.78 -16.21
CA GLU A 121 3.85 3.67 -16.97
C GLU A 121 4.56 2.35 -16.65
N ALA A 122 5.89 2.33 -16.71
CA ALA A 122 6.69 1.15 -16.39
C ALA A 122 6.53 0.73 -14.93
N ILE A 123 6.51 1.68 -14.00
CA ILE A 123 6.31 1.42 -12.57
C ILE A 123 4.95 0.76 -12.31
N LEU A 124 3.89 1.23 -12.98
CA LEU A 124 2.55 0.64 -12.86
C LEU A 124 2.50 -0.78 -13.44
N VAL A 125 3.14 -1.03 -14.59
CA VAL A 125 3.20 -2.38 -15.18
C VAL A 125 3.84 -3.39 -14.24
N GLU A 126 4.83 -2.98 -13.44
CA GLU A 126 5.50 -3.80 -12.41
C GLU A 126 4.77 -3.80 -11.05
N ASP A 127 3.50 -3.40 -11.02
CA ASP A 127 2.67 -3.29 -9.81
C ASP A 127 3.37 -2.50 -8.69
N ILE A 128 4.04 -1.41 -9.07
CA ILE A 128 4.82 -0.54 -8.17
C ILE A 128 5.80 -1.37 -7.31
N PHE A 129 6.42 -2.41 -7.93
CA PHE A 129 7.45 -3.28 -7.34
C PHE A 129 7.02 -4.14 -6.15
N GLN A 130 5.72 -4.34 -5.96
CA GLN A 130 5.16 -5.13 -4.86
C GLN A 130 5.66 -6.59 -4.90
N ARG A 131 6.04 -7.14 -3.75
CA ARG A 131 6.42 -8.54 -3.55
C ARG A 131 5.50 -9.24 -2.54
N HIS A 132 5.43 -8.71 -1.32
CA HIS A 132 4.59 -9.28 -0.27
C HIS A 132 3.89 -8.19 0.53
N VAL A 133 2.83 -8.59 1.23
CA VAL A 133 2.09 -7.75 2.16
C VAL A 133 1.77 -8.53 3.44
N LEU A 134 1.92 -7.89 4.59
CA LEU A 134 1.42 -8.37 5.87
C LEU A 134 0.30 -7.43 6.31
N LEU A 135 -0.78 -8.00 6.81
CA LEU A 135 -1.93 -7.26 7.30
C LEU A 135 -2.23 -7.64 8.75
N GLY A 136 -2.34 -6.65 9.61
CA GLY A 136 -2.83 -6.80 10.97
C GLY A 136 -4.34 -6.93 11.04
N PRO A 137 -4.88 -7.20 12.23
CA PRO A 137 -6.32 -7.22 12.43
C PRO A 137 -6.93 -5.82 12.24
N VAL A 138 -8.19 -5.77 11.81
CA VAL A 138 -8.94 -4.53 11.73
C VAL A 138 -9.31 -4.03 13.13
N VAL A 139 -9.09 -2.73 13.36
CA VAL A 139 -9.58 -2.01 14.54
C VAL A 139 -10.77 -1.17 14.10
N GLU A 140 -11.98 -1.66 14.41
CA GLU A 140 -13.22 -1.03 13.99
C GLU A 140 -13.37 0.38 14.59
N GLY A 141 -13.83 1.33 13.77
CA GLY A 141 -14.05 2.70 14.19
C GLY A 141 -12.78 3.48 14.57
N ALA A 142 -11.59 2.93 14.31
CA ALA A 142 -10.35 3.65 14.50
C ALA A 142 -10.26 4.82 13.52
N GLY A 143 -9.87 5.99 14.03
CA GLY A 143 -9.47 7.16 13.25
C GLY A 143 -7.95 7.28 13.21
N THR A 144 -7.46 8.33 12.56
CA THR A 144 -6.03 8.61 12.42
C THR A 144 -5.49 9.61 13.44
N ASP A 145 -6.35 10.18 14.27
CA ASP A 145 -5.93 11.14 15.29
C ASP A 145 -4.99 10.48 16.32
N GLY A 146 -3.76 11.00 16.40
CA GLY A 146 -2.76 10.50 17.35
C GLY A 146 -2.15 9.13 16.96
N VAL A 147 -2.33 8.69 15.72
CA VAL A 147 -1.71 7.47 15.21
C VAL A 147 -0.25 7.73 14.91
N GLY A 148 0.64 7.14 15.72
CA GLY A 148 2.08 7.13 15.51
C GLY A 148 2.59 5.77 15.09
N ALA A 149 3.79 5.73 14.52
CA ALA A 149 4.43 4.48 14.13
C ALA A 149 5.84 4.40 14.69
N ARG A 150 6.25 3.18 15.09
CA ARG A 150 7.61 2.86 15.51
C ARG A 150 8.05 1.55 14.88
N ILE A 151 9.23 1.56 14.32
CA ILE A 151 9.85 0.41 13.68
C ILE A 151 11.12 0.05 14.45
N THR A 152 11.24 -1.21 14.85
CA THR A 152 12.48 -1.73 15.42
C THR A 152 13.13 -2.72 14.46
N ARG A 153 14.45 -2.73 14.45
CA ARG A 153 15.29 -3.72 13.77
C ARG A 153 16.14 -4.44 14.79
N ASN A 154 16.02 -5.75 14.90
CA ASN A 154 16.78 -6.58 15.85
C ASN A 154 16.64 -6.07 17.29
N GLY A 155 15.48 -5.52 17.66
CA GLY A 155 15.17 -4.96 18.99
C GLY A 155 15.58 -3.50 19.21
N GLU A 156 16.25 -2.86 18.25
CA GLU A 156 16.63 -1.43 18.33
C GLU A 156 15.73 -0.57 17.44
N GLU A 157 15.41 0.66 17.88
CA GLU A 157 14.60 1.56 17.07
C GLU A 157 15.35 1.98 15.80
N ALA A 158 14.70 1.72 14.65
CA ALA A 158 15.23 2.05 13.32
C ALA A 158 14.59 3.30 12.72
N ALA A 159 13.28 3.51 12.99
CA ALA A 159 12.54 4.68 12.54
C ALA A 159 11.30 4.88 13.40
N SER A 160 10.79 6.12 13.44
CA SER A 160 9.51 6.42 14.07
C SER A 160 8.89 7.70 13.51
N THR A 161 7.56 7.83 13.64
CA THR A 161 6.82 9.07 13.42
C THR A 161 5.75 9.24 14.48
N ALA A 162 5.48 10.47 14.88
CA ALA A 162 4.39 10.81 15.80
C ALA A 162 3.04 10.94 15.08
N ASP A 163 3.05 11.14 13.76
CA ASP A 163 1.88 11.25 12.90
C ASP A 163 2.07 10.39 11.65
N ALA A 164 1.38 9.27 11.59
CA ALA A 164 1.48 8.31 10.49
C ALA A 164 0.81 8.83 9.19
N THR A 165 0.03 9.92 9.26
CA THR A 165 -0.61 10.52 8.09
C THR A 165 0.20 11.66 7.46
N GLU A 166 1.25 12.15 8.13
CA GLU A 166 2.06 13.27 7.64
C GLU A 166 2.69 12.97 6.26
N ALA A 167 3.15 11.73 6.06
CA ALA A 167 3.78 11.32 4.79
C ALA A 167 2.78 10.89 3.73
N THR A 168 1.64 10.33 4.11
CA THR A 168 0.71 9.63 3.21
C THR A 168 -0.56 10.43 2.92
N GLY A 169 -0.99 11.25 3.86
CA GLY A 169 -2.28 11.96 3.82
C GLY A 169 -3.39 11.20 4.54
N ASP A 170 -4.59 11.76 4.49
CA ASP A 170 -5.78 11.22 5.17
C ASP A 170 -6.32 9.97 4.45
N PRO A 171 -6.51 8.85 5.15
CA PRO A 171 -7.02 7.61 4.55
C PRO A 171 -8.36 7.74 3.84
N VAL A 172 -9.26 8.65 4.27
CA VAL A 172 -10.54 8.89 3.58
C VAL A 172 -10.30 9.49 2.19
N ASP A 173 -9.38 10.45 2.06
CA ASP A 173 -9.03 11.05 0.77
C ASP A 173 -8.32 10.03 -0.13
N LEU A 174 -7.51 9.14 0.46
CA LEU A 174 -6.80 8.10 -0.26
C LEU A 174 -7.76 7.04 -0.84
N VAL A 175 -8.77 6.59 -0.11
CA VAL A 175 -9.76 5.64 -0.66
C VAL A 175 -10.64 6.27 -1.74
N ILE A 176 -10.96 7.58 -1.64
CA ILE A 176 -11.62 8.33 -2.71
C ILE A 176 -10.75 8.35 -3.98
N HIS A 177 -9.45 8.63 -3.81
CA HIS A 177 -8.49 8.60 -4.92
C HIS A 177 -8.41 7.23 -5.58
N VAL A 178 -8.35 6.14 -4.78
CA VAL A 178 -8.36 4.77 -5.28
C VAL A 178 -9.64 4.51 -6.08
N ALA A 179 -10.82 4.76 -5.51
CA ALA A 179 -12.10 4.53 -6.19
C ALA A 179 -12.21 5.28 -7.52
N ALA A 180 -11.82 6.57 -7.55
CA ALA A 180 -11.81 7.39 -8.76
C ALA A 180 -10.80 6.89 -9.81
N THR A 181 -9.66 6.36 -9.38
CA THR A 181 -8.62 5.80 -10.25
C THR A 181 -9.10 4.50 -10.89
N LEU A 182 -9.67 3.59 -10.10
CA LEU A 182 -10.17 2.29 -10.56
C LEU A 182 -11.27 2.42 -11.60
N ALA A 183 -12.14 3.40 -11.45
CA ALA A 183 -13.24 3.65 -12.39
C ALA A 183 -12.75 3.94 -13.83
N VAL A 184 -11.52 4.46 -14.01
CA VAL A 184 -10.92 4.68 -15.33
C VAL A 184 -10.81 3.38 -16.12
N ALA A 185 -10.54 2.28 -15.41
CA ALA A 185 -10.39 0.96 -16.00
C ALA A 185 -11.63 0.06 -15.84
N GLY A 186 -12.76 0.64 -15.38
CA GLY A 186 -14.01 -0.10 -15.16
C GLY A 186 -13.97 -1.02 -13.94
N GLU A 187 -13.04 -0.80 -13.00
CA GLU A 187 -12.98 -1.47 -11.71
C GLU A 187 -13.69 -0.63 -10.63
N GLN A 188 -13.92 -1.23 -9.47
CA GLN A 188 -14.55 -0.57 -8.32
C GLN A 188 -13.89 -1.05 -7.04
N LEU A 189 -13.74 -0.15 -6.07
CA LEU A 189 -13.33 -0.49 -4.71
C LEU A 189 -14.51 -1.16 -3.98
N ARG A 190 -14.30 -2.40 -3.51
CA ARG A 190 -15.35 -3.28 -2.98
C ARG A 190 -15.30 -3.43 -1.47
N ALA A 191 -16.46 -3.74 -0.89
CA ALA A 191 -16.55 -4.22 0.48
C ALA A 191 -15.67 -5.47 0.67
N GLY A 192 -14.95 -5.53 1.81
CA GLY A 192 -14.02 -6.61 2.14
C GLY A 192 -12.62 -6.46 1.55
N GLU A 193 -12.39 -5.54 0.61
CA GLU A 193 -11.05 -5.22 0.15
C GLU A 193 -10.29 -4.33 1.15
N VAL A 194 -8.96 -4.39 1.08
CA VAL A 194 -8.08 -3.52 1.86
C VAL A 194 -7.39 -2.52 0.93
N VAL A 195 -7.10 -1.32 1.46
CA VAL A 195 -6.23 -0.33 0.81
C VAL A 195 -5.06 -0.04 1.74
N ILE A 196 -3.83 -0.34 1.32
CA ILE A 196 -2.64 0.11 2.03
C ILE A 196 -2.22 1.48 1.50
N CYS A 197 -1.89 2.40 2.43
CA CYS A 197 -1.92 3.84 2.18
C CYS A 197 -0.58 4.46 1.76
N GLY A 198 0.46 3.65 1.60
CA GLY A 198 1.83 4.13 1.40
C GLY A 198 2.61 4.23 2.70
N SER A 199 3.93 4.29 2.59
CA SER A 199 4.83 4.21 3.74
C SER A 199 4.75 5.43 4.65
N VAL A 200 4.52 5.20 5.95
CA VAL A 200 4.40 6.25 6.98
C VAL A 200 5.76 6.82 7.42
N VAL A 201 6.85 6.15 7.09
CA VAL A 201 8.25 6.62 7.22
C VAL A 201 9.00 6.26 5.94
N PRO A 202 10.19 6.80 5.65
CA PRO A 202 10.98 6.36 4.51
C PRO A 202 11.19 4.85 4.50
N ALA A 203 11.05 4.20 3.33
CA ALA A 203 11.25 2.77 3.15
C ALA A 203 12.60 2.30 3.68
N LEU A 204 12.62 1.25 4.49
CA LEU A 204 13.81 0.72 5.12
C LEU A 204 14.46 -0.36 4.24
N GLU A 205 15.75 -0.25 3.99
CA GLU A 205 16.52 -1.37 3.42
C GLU A 205 16.48 -2.56 4.37
N VAL A 206 16.35 -3.77 3.81
CA VAL A 206 16.40 -5.00 4.60
C VAL A 206 17.46 -5.94 4.06
N ALA A 207 18.02 -6.77 4.93
CA ALA A 207 19.06 -7.72 4.62
C ALA A 207 18.79 -9.08 5.27
N PRO A 208 19.36 -10.18 4.74
CA PRO A 208 19.27 -11.47 5.40
C PRO A 208 19.77 -11.42 6.85
N GLY A 209 18.99 -11.97 7.77
CA GLY A 209 19.25 -11.92 9.22
C GLY A 209 18.55 -10.76 9.94
N ASP A 210 17.93 -9.83 9.23
CA ASP A 210 17.11 -8.79 9.87
C ASP A 210 15.81 -9.37 10.42
N GLU A 211 15.41 -8.89 11.60
CA GLU A 211 14.10 -9.03 12.19
C GLU A 211 13.53 -7.63 12.41
N LEU A 212 12.42 -7.31 11.72
CA LEU A 212 11.75 -6.04 11.89
C LEU A 212 10.37 -6.21 12.54
N GLU A 213 10.08 -5.32 13.48
CA GLU A 213 8.75 -5.17 14.06
C GLU A 213 8.25 -3.75 13.79
N VAL A 214 7.06 -3.67 13.21
CA VAL A 214 6.32 -2.44 12.94
C VAL A 214 5.16 -2.35 13.91
N THR A 215 5.16 -1.30 14.73
CA THR A 215 4.06 -0.97 15.64
C THR A 215 3.42 0.33 15.20
N VAL A 216 2.11 0.33 15.00
CA VAL A 216 1.29 1.52 14.69
C VAL A 216 0.25 1.62 15.79
N GLU A 217 0.45 2.58 16.70
CA GLU A 217 -0.47 2.78 17.84
C GLU A 217 -1.70 3.60 17.42
N PRO A 218 -2.95 3.18 17.75
CA PRO A 218 -3.32 1.98 18.52
C PRO A 218 -3.68 0.77 17.66
N LEU A 219 -3.24 0.69 16.39
CA LEU A 219 -3.70 -0.30 15.40
C LEU A 219 -3.05 -1.68 15.57
N GLY A 220 -1.93 -1.78 16.30
CA GLY A 220 -1.26 -3.04 16.59
C GLY A 220 0.15 -3.15 16.05
N SER A 221 0.68 -4.37 16.01
CA SER A 221 2.06 -4.66 15.58
C SER A 221 2.12 -5.84 14.62
N LEU A 222 3.08 -5.79 13.70
CA LEU A 222 3.46 -6.88 12.80
C LEU A 222 4.96 -7.10 12.84
N ARG A 223 5.39 -8.35 12.64
CA ARG A 223 6.80 -8.74 12.62
C ARG A 223 7.11 -9.55 11.37
N VAL A 224 8.32 -9.38 10.84
CA VAL A 224 8.85 -10.14 9.70
C VAL A 224 10.33 -10.38 9.88
N LEU A 225 10.79 -11.56 9.44
CA LEU A 225 12.19 -11.97 9.42
C LEU A 225 12.65 -12.11 7.97
N PHE A 226 13.92 -11.89 7.70
CA PHE A 226 14.50 -11.99 6.36
C PHE A 226 15.64 -13.02 6.32
N ALA A 227 15.65 -13.85 5.24
CA ALA A 227 16.70 -14.84 4.98
C ALA A 227 17.26 -14.75 3.56
#